data_e6ea0eccebb503e0d8a2a8e429fa4ce3
#
_entry.id   e6ea0eccebb503e0d8a2a8e429fa4ce3
#
_cell.length_a   1.000
_cell.length_b   1.000
_cell.length_c   1.000
_cell.angle_alpha   90.00
_cell.angle_beta   90.00
_cell.angle_gamma   90.00
#
_symmetry.space_group_name_H-M   'P 1'
#
loop_
_entity.id
_entity.type
_entity.pdbx_description
1 polymer ?
#
loop_
_entity_poly.entity_id
_entity_poly.type
_entity_poly.pdbx_seq_one_letter_code
_entity_poly.pdbx_strand_id
1 'polypeptide(L)'
;MNTLAPVLEALTILIAEDSAADLLLLSTIIRRQGHQVLTATNGAQAVEVFTRERPQLVLMDALMPVMDGFEAARRIKQLAGEALVPIIFLTSLRESEALAQCLDAGGDDFLPKPYNPLILAAKINAMDRLRRLQATVLRQRDQIARHHDYLLHEQRAAKAVFDKVAHSGCINAAPNIRYLQSPYALFNGDLLLAAYTPSGDMHVLLGDFTGHGLPAAVGAMPLAEVFYGMTAKGYGLAQTLREMNAKLKRILPVDMFCCATLVCLSTQRRVVEVWNGGMPDGYVHEIATGKRTPLLSRHLPLGVLSAQAFDDSTEVWPMALGDRVFLLSDGVLDTANASEQLFGAARLQQVFASNRKPDRLFEEIEQALAVFRGEARDDVSMVEITLQPGQPSRAAEPLYADSGQSCPLDWSVSFEFRARTLKSYNPLPYLLQLLLEIHGLRGQSGALYSVMAELYSNALEHGVLGLDSRLKRDAQGFAEYYRQRNERLTQLNSGYVRVHVQVVPTATGGKMTLRIE
;
A
#
# COMPACT_ATOMS: atom_id res chain seq x y z
N MET A 1 -11.87 -53.28 14.03
CA MET A 1 -11.92 -51.86 14.36
C MET A 1 -12.15 -51.70 15.85
N ASN A 2 -11.08 -51.55 16.61
CA ASN A 2 -11.14 -51.30 18.05
C ASN A 2 -11.46 -49.84 18.27
N THR A 3 -12.72 -49.52 18.53
CA THR A 3 -13.10 -48.21 19.10
C THR A 3 -12.63 -48.21 20.56
N LEU A 4 -11.45 -47.62 20.80
CA LEU A 4 -11.04 -47.20 22.13
C LEU A 4 -12.12 -46.28 22.68
N ALA A 5 -12.84 -46.74 23.69
CA ALA A 5 -13.75 -45.89 24.45
C ALA A 5 -12.96 -44.68 24.95
N PRO A 6 -13.49 -43.45 24.82
CA PRO A 6 -12.78 -42.28 25.32
C PRO A 6 -12.50 -42.46 26.82
N VAL A 7 -11.23 -42.40 27.17
CA VAL A 7 -10.81 -42.36 28.60
C VAL A 7 -11.43 -41.08 29.16
N LEU A 8 -12.48 -41.22 29.96
CA LEU A 8 -13.10 -40.11 30.66
C LEU A 8 -12.07 -39.60 31.68
N GLU A 9 -11.53 -38.41 31.42
CA GLU A 9 -10.66 -37.74 32.39
C GLU A 9 -11.44 -37.49 33.69
N ALA A 10 -10.80 -37.75 34.82
CA ALA A 10 -11.38 -37.51 36.13
C ALA A 10 -11.69 -36.00 36.31
N LEU A 11 -12.95 -35.67 36.57
CA LEU A 11 -13.39 -34.31 36.85
C LEU A 11 -13.33 -34.05 38.37
N THR A 12 -13.08 -32.79 38.73
CA THR A 12 -13.31 -32.26 40.07
C THR A 12 -14.71 -31.68 40.11
N ILE A 13 -15.59 -32.31 40.87
CA ILE A 13 -17.02 -31.97 40.98
C ILE A 13 -17.30 -31.46 42.40
N LEU A 14 -17.86 -30.25 42.49
CA LEU A 14 -18.35 -29.70 43.74
C LEU A 14 -19.80 -30.16 43.96
N ILE A 15 -20.11 -30.71 45.12
CA ILE A 15 -21.45 -31.05 45.55
C ILE A 15 -21.83 -30.14 46.72
N ALA A 16 -22.86 -29.32 46.53
CA ALA A 16 -23.45 -28.48 47.58
C ALA A 16 -24.82 -29.04 47.94
N GLU A 17 -24.91 -29.60 49.14
CA GLU A 17 -26.10 -30.29 49.66
C GLU A 17 -26.09 -30.21 51.19
N ASP A 18 -27.18 -29.78 51.81
CA ASP A 18 -27.30 -29.65 53.29
C ASP A 18 -27.65 -30.93 53.98
N SER A 19 -28.27 -31.90 53.30
CA SER A 19 -28.55 -33.22 53.78
C SER A 19 -27.29 -34.10 53.83
N ALA A 20 -26.78 -34.42 54.97
CA ALA A 20 -25.60 -35.29 55.11
C ALA A 20 -25.78 -36.70 54.47
N ALA A 21 -27.00 -37.24 54.46
CA ALA A 21 -27.31 -38.52 53.83
C ALA A 21 -27.23 -38.41 52.28
N ASP A 22 -27.81 -37.35 51.67
CA ASP A 22 -27.79 -37.10 50.23
C ASP A 22 -26.37 -36.76 49.78
N LEU A 23 -25.63 -35.94 50.52
CA LEU A 23 -24.24 -35.62 50.30
C LEU A 23 -23.34 -36.85 50.23
N LEU A 24 -23.52 -37.77 51.17
CA LEU A 24 -22.77 -39.03 51.22
C LEU A 24 -23.13 -39.96 50.06
N LEU A 25 -24.41 -40.03 49.68
CA LEU A 25 -24.91 -40.85 48.57
C LEU A 25 -24.32 -40.30 47.24
N LEU A 26 -24.46 -39.02 46.97
CA LEU A 26 -23.93 -38.39 45.79
C LEU A 26 -22.41 -38.52 45.70
N SER A 27 -21.70 -38.25 46.79
CA SER A 27 -20.25 -38.39 46.84
C SER A 27 -19.80 -39.79 46.48
N THR A 28 -20.55 -40.82 46.97
CA THR A 28 -20.26 -42.22 46.68
C THR A 28 -20.49 -42.55 45.20
N ILE A 29 -21.60 -42.10 44.64
CA ILE A 29 -21.91 -42.28 43.20
C ILE A 29 -20.84 -41.65 42.31
N ILE A 30 -20.47 -40.40 42.56
CA ILE A 30 -19.52 -39.63 41.77
C ILE A 30 -18.10 -40.23 41.85
N ARG A 31 -17.65 -40.61 43.04
CA ARG A 31 -16.34 -41.28 43.25
C ARG A 31 -16.27 -42.63 42.53
N ARG A 32 -17.38 -43.42 42.54
CA ARG A 32 -17.45 -44.69 41.79
C ARG A 32 -17.34 -44.50 40.27
N GLN A 33 -17.70 -43.31 39.74
CA GLN A 33 -17.53 -42.95 38.34
C GLN A 33 -16.12 -42.45 38.02
N GLY A 34 -15.21 -42.40 39.00
CA GLY A 34 -13.82 -42.02 38.82
C GLY A 34 -13.54 -40.51 38.95
N HIS A 35 -14.51 -39.72 39.44
CA HIS A 35 -14.35 -38.28 39.61
C HIS A 35 -13.90 -37.91 41.03
N GLN A 36 -13.25 -36.77 41.19
CA GLN A 36 -12.90 -36.16 42.46
C GLN A 36 -14.09 -35.37 43.01
N VAL A 37 -14.31 -35.41 44.30
CA VAL A 37 -15.46 -34.75 44.94
C VAL A 37 -14.99 -33.75 45.99
N LEU A 38 -15.45 -32.50 45.81
CA LEU A 38 -15.45 -31.45 46.81
C LEU A 38 -16.85 -31.32 47.37
N THR A 39 -16.98 -30.98 48.66
CA THR A 39 -18.27 -30.91 49.33
C THR A 39 -18.49 -29.55 50.01
N ALA A 40 -19.73 -29.10 50.02
CA ALA A 40 -20.21 -27.91 50.72
C ALA A 40 -21.57 -28.24 51.33
N THR A 41 -21.89 -27.70 52.51
CA THR A 41 -23.15 -27.94 53.23
C THR A 41 -24.14 -26.77 53.11
N ASN A 42 -23.78 -25.72 52.40
CA ASN A 42 -24.65 -24.58 52.09
C ASN A 42 -24.06 -23.78 50.88
N GLY A 43 -24.84 -22.86 50.34
CA GLY A 43 -24.42 -22.06 49.18
C GLY A 43 -23.23 -21.14 49.42
N ALA A 44 -23.08 -20.58 50.62
CA ALA A 44 -21.93 -19.71 50.94
C ALA A 44 -20.62 -20.50 50.92
N GLN A 45 -20.61 -21.70 51.55
CA GLN A 45 -19.46 -22.59 51.50
C GLN A 45 -19.17 -23.08 50.06
N ALA A 46 -20.23 -23.31 49.27
CA ALA A 46 -20.05 -23.69 47.88
C ALA A 46 -19.32 -22.61 47.06
N VAL A 47 -19.66 -21.34 47.25
CA VAL A 47 -18.97 -20.19 46.60
C VAL A 47 -17.51 -20.08 47.07
N GLU A 48 -17.25 -20.29 48.38
CA GLU A 48 -15.90 -20.29 48.95
C GLU A 48 -15.03 -21.41 48.33
N VAL A 49 -15.56 -22.65 48.34
CA VAL A 49 -14.87 -23.82 47.76
C VAL A 49 -14.65 -23.61 46.26
N PHE A 50 -15.63 -23.08 45.54
CA PHE A 50 -15.49 -22.78 44.13
C PHE A 50 -14.35 -21.77 43.86
N THR A 51 -14.28 -20.72 44.66
CA THR A 51 -13.26 -19.69 44.52
C THR A 51 -11.85 -20.24 44.71
N ARG A 52 -11.67 -21.13 45.69
CA ARG A 52 -10.39 -21.72 46.07
C ARG A 52 -9.96 -22.84 45.13
N GLU A 53 -10.86 -23.79 44.83
CA GLU A 53 -10.52 -25.07 44.18
C GLU A 53 -10.87 -25.12 42.68
N ARG A 54 -11.69 -24.17 42.18
CA ARG A 54 -12.10 -24.06 40.75
C ARG A 54 -12.59 -25.40 40.17
N PRO A 55 -13.63 -26.04 40.72
CA PRO A 55 -14.18 -27.29 40.19
C PRO A 55 -14.70 -27.11 38.76
N GLN A 56 -14.70 -28.21 38.00
CA GLN A 56 -15.11 -28.23 36.59
C GLN A 56 -16.61 -28.41 36.39
N LEU A 57 -17.33 -28.84 37.43
CA LEU A 57 -18.78 -29.02 37.43
C LEU A 57 -19.31 -28.86 38.87
N VAL A 58 -20.52 -28.34 39.02
CA VAL A 58 -21.18 -28.16 40.29
C VAL A 58 -22.52 -28.89 40.30
N LEU A 59 -22.74 -29.71 41.32
CA LEU A 59 -24.06 -30.23 41.68
C LEU A 59 -24.56 -29.40 42.87
N MET A 60 -25.71 -28.75 42.72
CA MET A 60 -26.18 -27.70 43.63
C MET A 60 -27.60 -28.00 44.08
N ASP A 61 -27.82 -28.24 45.37
CA ASP A 61 -29.19 -28.26 45.89
C ASP A 61 -29.82 -26.86 45.77
N ALA A 62 -31.06 -26.80 45.32
CA ALA A 62 -31.78 -25.55 45.16
C ALA A 62 -32.07 -24.86 46.48
N LEU A 63 -32.40 -25.64 47.53
CA LEU A 63 -32.83 -25.11 48.81
C LEU A 63 -31.85 -25.52 49.91
N MET A 64 -31.04 -24.60 50.39
CA MET A 64 -30.06 -24.77 51.44
C MET A 64 -30.14 -23.63 52.47
N PRO A 65 -29.73 -23.87 53.73
CA PRO A 65 -29.65 -22.83 54.75
C PRO A 65 -28.50 -21.82 54.43
N VAL A 66 -28.56 -20.65 55.08
CA VAL A 66 -27.56 -19.56 54.98
C VAL A 66 -27.56 -18.85 53.64
N MET A 67 -27.38 -19.57 52.53
CA MET A 67 -27.47 -19.12 51.17
C MET A 67 -28.07 -20.23 50.33
N ASP A 68 -29.12 -19.95 49.60
CA ASP A 68 -29.75 -20.93 48.71
C ASP A 68 -28.90 -21.22 47.46
N GLY A 69 -29.25 -22.28 46.75
CA GLY A 69 -28.52 -22.69 45.55
C GLY A 69 -28.65 -21.73 44.40
N PHE A 70 -29.76 -20.97 44.31
CA PHE A 70 -29.96 -20.00 43.23
C PHE A 70 -29.00 -18.81 43.32
N GLU A 71 -28.84 -18.26 44.51
CA GLU A 71 -27.90 -17.17 44.78
C GLU A 71 -26.45 -17.67 44.65
N ALA A 72 -26.15 -18.86 45.14
CA ALA A 72 -24.82 -19.48 44.98
C ALA A 72 -24.47 -19.68 43.52
N ALA A 73 -25.41 -20.17 42.69
CA ALA A 73 -25.22 -20.35 41.25
C ALA A 73 -24.91 -19.06 40.54
N ARG A 74 -25.67 -17.96 40.80
CA ARG A 74 -25.40 -16.63 40.22
C ARG A 74 -23.98 -16.16 40.54
N ARG A 75 -23.55 -16.28 41.79
CA ARG A 75 -22.20 -15.89 42.24
C ARG A 75 -21.12 -16.73 41.60
N ILE A 76 -21.31 -18.04 41.49
CA ILE A 76 -20.38 -18.95 40.84
C ILE A 76 -20.24 -18.60 39.35
N LYS A 77 -21.34 -18.35 38.63
CA LYS A 77 -21.31 -17.95 37.25
C LYS A 77 -20.57 -16.60 37.02
N GLN A 78 -20.78 -15.64 37.91
CA GLN A 78 -20.02 -14.38 37.87
C GLN A 78 -18.51 -14.59 38.08
N LEU A 79 -18.14 -15.43 39.05
CA LEU A 79 -16.75 -15.79 39.36
C LEU A 79 -16.07 -16.63 38.27
N ALA A 80 -16.85 -17.45 37.54
CA ALA A 80 -16.37 -18.26 36.44
C ALA A 80 -15.98 -17.42 35.20
N GLY A 81 -16.61 -16.26 35.00
CA GLY A 81 -16.36 -15.36 33.86
C GLY A 81 -16.68 -16.04 32.53
N GLU A 82 -15.73 -16.03 31.58
CA GLU A 82 -15.91 -16.66 30.25
C GLU A 82 -15.81 -18.21 30.28
N ALA A 83 -15.31 -18.78 31.37
CA ALA A 83 -15.19 -20.24 31.49
C ALA A 83 -16.54 -20.87 31.79
N LEU A 84 -16.95 -21.86 31.00
CA LEU A 84 -18.16 -22.65 31.33
C LEU A 84 -17.87 -23.58 32.50
N VAL A 85 -18.53 -23.32 33.63
CA VAL A 85 -18.63 -24.23 34.73
C VAL A 85 -20.09 -24.67 34.85
N PRO A 86 -20.44 -25.87 34.35
CA PRO A 86 -21.80 -26.34 34.37
C PRO A 86 -22.31 -26.52 35.83
N ILE A 87 -23.53 -26.05 36.06
CA ILE A 87 -24.25 -26.20 37.32
C ILE A 87 -25.48 -27.05 37.08
N ILE A 88 -25.56 -28.23 37.69
CA ILE A 88 -26.72 -29.09 37.67
C ILE A 88 -27.44 -28.95 39.02
N PHE A 89 -28.65 -28.40 38.98
CA PHE A 89 -29.46 -28.29 40.18
C PHE A 89 -30.05 -29.65 40.61
N LEU A 90 -29.95 -29.92 41.89
CA LEU A 90 -30.57 -31.05 42.57
C LEU A 90 -31.87 -30.55 43.20
N THR A 91 -33.01 -31.14 42.88
CA THR A 91 -34.27 -30.55 43.33
C THR A 91 -35.34 -31.58 43.59
N SER A 92 -36.13 -31.36 44.66
CA SER A 92 -37.39 -32.06 44.92
C SER A 92 -38.61 -31.37 44.30
N LEU A 93 -38.39 -30.20 43.68
CA LEU A 93 -39.42 -29.39 43.07
C LEU A 93 -39.89 -30.01 41.76
N ARG A 94 -41.21 -30.17 41.60
CA ARG A 94 -41.83 -30.78 40.41
C ARG A 94 -42.61 -29.75 39.57
N GLU A 95 -42.69 -28.51 40.02
CA GLU A 95 -43.44 -27.44 39.35
C GLU A 95 -42.62 -26.80 38.25
N SER A 96 -43.25 -26.49 37.14
CA SER A 96 -42.60 -25.88 35.95
C SER A 96 -41.95 -24.55 36.27
N GLU A 97 -42.52 -23.75 37.17
CA GLU A 97 -41.99 -22.46 37.61
C GLU A 97 -40.66 -22.58 38.40
N ALA A 98 -40.53 -23.63 39.23
CA ALA A 98 -39.31 -23.87 39.98
C ALA A 98 -38.15 -24.32 39.06
N LEU A 99 -38.45 -25.08 38.01
CA LEU A 99 -37.49 -25.45 36.99
C LEU A 99 -37.01 -24.23 36.17
N ALA A 100 -37.92 -23.30 35.85
CA ALA A 100 -37.55 -22.06 35.22
C ALA A 100 -36.60 -21.21 36.10
N GLN A 101 -36.86 -21.15 37.42
CA GLN A 101 -35.98 -20.46 38.37
C GLN A 101 -34.56 -21.04 38.42
N CYS A 102 -34.40 -22.37 38.28
CA CYS A 102 -33.07 -23.00 38.19
C CYS A 102 -32.28 -22.50 36.97
N LEU A 103 -32.92 -22.41 35.82
CA LEU A 103 -32.29 -21.94 34.60
C LEU A 103 -31.98 -20.43 34.65
N ASP A 104 -32.93 -19.63 35.16
CA ASP A 104 -32.75 -18.17 35.30
C ASP A 104 -31.64 -17.82 36.32
N ALA A 105 -31.40 -18.67 37.30
CA ALA A 105 -30.29 -18.52 38.24
C ALA A 105 -28.90 -18.89 37.63
N GLY A 106 -28.86 -19.31 36.38
CA GLY A 106 -27.64 -19.74 35.70
C GLY A 106 -27.32 -21.22 35.79
N GLY A 107 -28.30 -22.05 36.18
CA GLY A 107 -28.18 -23.50 36.07
C GLY A 107 -28.20 -23.94 34.61
N ASP A 108 -27.39 -24.94 34.30
CA ASP A 108 -27.31 -25.49 32.94
C ASP A 108 -28.23 -26.73 32.77
N ASP A 109 -28.56 -27.35 33.87
CA ASP A 109 -29.46 -28.52 33.89
C ASP A 109 -30.00 -28.76 35.32
N PHE A 110 -30.91 -29.70 35.48
CA PHE A 110 -31.45 -30.12 36.76
C PHE A 110 -31.61 -31.64 36.86
N LEU A 111 -31.63 -32.18 38.09
CA LEU A 111 -31.83 -33.58 38.39
C LEU A 111 -32.81 -33.73 39.58
N PRO A 112 -33.97 -34.38 39.38
CA PRO A 112 -34.94 -34.57 40.44
C PRO A 112 -34.48 -35.62 41.49
N LYS A 113 -34.83 -35.38 42.75
CA LYS A 113 -34.70 -36.37 43.84
C LYS A 113 -35.87 -37.36 43.74
N PRO A 114 -35.70 -38.70 43.96
CA PRO A 114 -34.45 -39.38 44.26
C PRO A 114 -33.55 -39.61 43.08
N TYR A 115 -32.24 -39.60 43.32
CA TYR A 115 -31.22 -39.58 42.23
C TYR A 115 -31.11 -40.94 41.52
N ASN A 116 -31.21 -40.92 40.20
CA ASN A 116 -30.87 -42.07 39.38
C ASN A 116 -29.40 -41.99 38.96
N PRO A 117 -28.52 -42.94 39.35
CA PRO A 117 -27.09 -42.88 39.03
C PRO A 117 -26.77 -42.89 37.56
N LEU A 118 -27.59 -43.53 36.70
CA LEU A 118 -27.38 -43.58 35.26
C LEU A 118 -27.69 -42.22 34.62
N ILE A 119 -28.77 -41.57 35.06
CA ILE A 119 -29.16 -40.25 34.57
C ILE A 119 -28.12 -39.21 35.02
N LEU A 120 -27.66 -39.27 36.28
CA LEU A 120 -26.62 -38.39 36.79
C LEU A 120 -25.33 -38.50 35.97
N ALA A 121 -24.86 -39.71 35.69
CA ALA A 121 -23.70 -39.97 34.87
C ALA A 121 -23.85 -39.41 33.45
N ALA A 122 -25.01 -39.63 32.81
CA ALA A 122 -25.30 -39.14 31.49
C ALA A 122 -25.27 -37.60 31.43
N LYS A 123 -25.85 -36.92 32.44
CA LYS A 123 -25.84 -35.46 32.55
C LYS A 123 -24.43 -34.90 32.78
N ILE A 124 -23.65 -35.49 33.69
CA ILE A 124 -22.26 -35.10 33.94
C ILE A 124 -21.45 -35.21 32.63
N ASN A 125 -21.55 -36.33 31.91
CA ASN A 125 -20.85 -36.53 30.64
C ASN A 125 -21.28 -35.52 29.55
N ALA A 126 -22.56 -35.20 29.48
CA ALA A 126 -23.07 -34.20 28.54
C ALA A 126 -22.51 -32.80 28.87
N MET A 127 -22.52 -32.43 30.13
CA MET A 127 -22.00 -31.14 30.60
C MET A 127 -20.49 -31.02 30.43
N ASP A 128 -19.71 -32.07 30.71
CA ASP A 128 -18.27 -32.07 30.46
C ASP A 128 -17.95 -31.94 28.98
N ARG A 129 -18.72 -32.59 28.10
CA ARG A 129 -18.55 -32.42 26.66
C ARG A 129 -18.78 -30.97 26.24
N LEU A 130 -19.85 -30.30 26.73
CA LEU A 130 -20.11 -28.88 26.44
C LEU A 130 -18.97 -28.01 26.96
N ARG A 131 -18.50 -28.21 28.19
CA ARG A 131 -17.37 -27.49 28.79
C ARG A 131 -16.10 -27.60 27.93
N ARG A 132 -15.77 -28.81 27.47
CA ARG A 132 -14.59 -29.05 26.60
C ARG A 132 -14.73 -28.38 25.24
N LEU A 133 -15.92 -28.41 24.64
CA LEU A 133 -16.19 -27.75 23.38
C LEU A 133 -16.00 -26.23 23.49
N GLN A 134 -16.58 -25.63 24.52
CA GLN A 134 -16.42 -24.20 24.76
C GLN A 134 -14.97 -23.82 25.05
N ALA A 135 -14.26 -24.58 25.89
CA ALA A 135 -12.84 -24.33 26.15
C ALA A 135 -11.98 -24.45 24.88
N THR A 136 -12.38 -25.29 23.93
CA THR A 136 -11.71 -25.41 22.63
C THR A 136 -11.98 -24.19 21.76
N VAL A 137 -13.24 -23.73 21.68
CA VAL A 137 -13.62 -22.53 20.93
C VAL A 137 -12.88 -21.29 21.45
N LEU A 138 -12.83 -21.10 22.76
CA LEU A 138 -12.10 -19.98 23.38
C LEU A 138 -10.62 -20.02 23.03
N ARG A 139 -9.98 -21.19 23.15
CA ARG A 139 -8.56 -21.35 22.77
C ARG A 139 -8.31 -21.05 21.29
N GLN A 140 -9.20 -21.51 20.38
CA GLN A 140 -9.09 -21.22 18.96
C GLN A 140 -9.27 -19.72 18.68
N ARG A 141 -10.26 -19.08 19.31
CA ARG A 141 -10.46 -17.61 19.22
C ARG A 141 -9.18 -16.87 19.60
N ASP A 142 -8.60 -17.19 20.74
CA ASP A 142 -7.39 -16.52 21.24
C ASP A 142 -6.16 -16.80 20.37
N GLN A 143 -6.08 -17.99 19.78
CA GLN A 143 -5.02 -18.33 18.84
C GLN A 143 -5.16 -17.55 17.54
N ILE A 144 -6.37 -17.44 17.00
CA ILE A 144 -6.65 -16.65 15.79
C ILE A 144 -6.34 -15.18 16.05
N ALA A 145 -6.78 -14.61 17.19
CA ALA A 145 -6.48 -13.23 17.54
C ALA A 145 -4.97 -12.95 17.60
N ARG A 146 -4.21 -13.79 18.30
CA ARG A 146 -2.74 -13.66 18.37
C ARG A 146 -2.06 -13.78 17.00
N HIS A 147 -2.53 -14.71 16.16
CA HIS A 147 -1.98 -14.88 14.81
C HIS A 147 -2.30 -13.69 13.92
N HIS A 148 -3.51 -13.16 14.04
CA HIS A 148 -3.91 -11.94 13.32
C HIS A 148 -3.05 -10.73 13.71
N ASP A 149 -2.85 -10.50 15.01
CA ASP A 149 -2.01 -9.42 15.51
C ASP A 149 -0.55 -9.55 15.04
N TYR A 150 -0.02 -10.77 15.03
CA TYR A 150 1.31 -11.05 14.51
C TYR A 150 1.44 -10.70 13.02
N LEU A 151 0.48 -11.15 12.18
CA LEU A 151 0.47 -10.84 10.76
C LEU A 151 0.34 -9.33 10.49
N LEU A 152 -0.50 -8.63 11.24
CA LEU A 152 -0.63 -7.17 11.13
C LEU A 152 0.69 -6.46 11.50
N HIS A 153 1.40 -6.95 12.50
CA HIS A 153 2.70 -6.39 12.88
C HIS A 153 3.74 -6.57 11.76
N GLU A 154 3.84 -7.76 11.17
CA GLU A 154 4.73 -8.02 10.03
C GLU A 154 4.39 -7.15 8.82
N GLN A 155 3.09 -7.04 8.48
CA GLN A 155 2.65 -6.19 7.38
C GLN A 155 2.98 -4.71 7.61
N ARG A 156 2.84 -4.19 8.84
CA ARG A 156 3.22 -2.81 9.17
C ARG A 156 4.72 -2.57 9.04
N ALA A 157 5.54 -3.53 9.43
CA ALA A 157 6.99 -3.46 9.26
C ALA A 157 7.39 -3.42 7.77
N ALA A 158 6.77 -4.29 6.95
CA ALA A 158 6.98 -4.30 5.50
C ALA A 158 6.52 -2.98 4.86
N LYS A 159 5.36 -2.42 5.30
CA LYS A 159 4.88 -1.11 4.84
C LYS A 159 5.87 0.00 5.15
N ALA A 160 6.46 0.03 6.32
CA ALA A 160 7.44 1.06 6.68
C ALA A 160 8.68 1.04 5.78
N VAL A 161 9.11 -0.13 5.31
CA VAL A 161 10.19 -0.26 4.32
C VAL A 161 9.73 0.21 2.95
N PHE A 162 8.54 -0.21 2.52
CA PHE A 162 7.94 0.21 1.25
C PHE A 162 7.81 1.73 1.16
N ASP A 163 7.24 2.37 2.19
CA ASP A 163 7.02 3.81 2.24
C ASP A 163 8.34 4.60 2.11
N LYS A 164 9.45 4.11 2.67
CA LYS A 164 10.78 4.72 2.51
C LYS A 164 11.29 4.68 1.07
N VAL A 165 11.01 3.61 0.34
CA VAL A 165 11.44 3.46 -1.06
C VAL A 165 10.51 4.24 -1.98
N ALA A 166 9.20 4.06 -1.83
CA ALA A 166 8.20 4.69 -2.68
C ALA A 166 8.16 6.22 -2.53
N HIS A 167 8.40 6.76 -1.32
CA HIS A 167 8.34 8.19 -1.06
C HIS A 167 9.73 8.85 -0.91
N SER A 168 10.77 8.29 -1.52
CA SER A 168 12.14 8.85 -1.48
C SER A 168 12.32 10.10 -2.36
N GLY A 169 11.31 10.44 -3.18
CA GLY A 169 11.36 11.57 -4.11
C GLY A 169 10.90 12.91 -3.54
N CYS A 170 10.61 13.85 -4.45
CA CYS A 170 10.23 15.21 -4.09
C CYS A 170 8.73 15.42 -3.84
N ILE A 171 7.89 14.39 -3.86
CA ILE A 171 6.43 14.53 -3.85
C ILE A 171 5.90 15.36 -2.66
N ASN A 172 6.47 15.16 -1.48
CA ASN A 172 6.08 15.87 -0.25
C ASN A 172 6.72 17.26 -0.11
N ALA A 173 7.74 17.56 -0.92
CA ALA A 173 8.50 18.80 -0.84
C ALA A 173 8.25 19.73 -2.03
N ALA A 174 7.62 19.25 -3.10
CA ALA A 174 7.37 20.02 -4.31
C ALA A 174 6.11 20.88 -4.15
N PRO A 175 6.22 22.22 -4.14
CA PRO A 175 5.09 23.11 -3.90
C PRO A 175 4.08 23.15 -5.06
N ASN A 176 4.47 22.61 -6.21
CA ASN A 176 3.67 22.57 -7.42
C ASN A 176 2.93 21.24 -7.64
N ILE A 177 3.00 20.32 -6.69
CA ILE A 177 2.23 19.07 -6.70
C ILE A 177 1.18 19.11 -5.60
N ARG A 178 -0.05 18.77 -5.95
CA ARG A 178 -1.10 18.40 -4.99
C ARG A 178 -1.57 17.00 -5.33
N TYR A 179 -1.81 16.18 -4.33
CA TYR A 179 -2.26 14.82 -4.55
C TYR A 179 -3.24 14.35 -3.48
N LEU A 180 -4.12 13.44 -3.88
CA LEU A 180 -4.99 12.65 -3.03
C LEU A 180 -4.62 11.19 -3.21
N GLN A 181 -4.36 10.49 -2.11
CA GLN A 181 -4.23 9.03 -2.09
C GLN A 181 -5.07 8.48 -0.94
N SER A 182 -6.05 7.65 -1.27
CA SER A 182 -6.93 6.99 -0.30
C SER A 182 -6.86 5.48 -0.50
N PRO A 183 -5.96 4.79 0.22
CA PRO A 183 -5.76 3.36 0.06
C PRO A 183 -6.98 2.57 0.56
N TYR A 184 -7.33 1.51 -0.16
CA TYR A 184 -8.34 0.54 0.25
C TYR A 184 -7.78 -0.45 1.29
N ALA A 185 -6.53 -0.88 1.14
CA ALA A 185 -5.86 -1.83 2.01
C ALA A 185 -4.66 -1.19 2.74
N LEU A 186 -3.96 -1.98 3.56
CA LEU A 186 -2.75 -1.53 4.26
C LEU A 186 -1.66 -1.06 3.28
N PHE A 187 -1.50 -1.77 2.17
CA PHE A 187 -0.66 -1.36 1.04
C PHE A 187 -1.56 -0.83 -0.07
N ASN A 188 -1.21 0.33 -0.59
CA ASN A 188 -1.84 0.92 -1.75
C ASN A 188 -1.40 0.17 -3.02
N GLY A 189 -2.32 -0.19 -3.91
CA GLY A 189 -2.02 -0.67 -5.27
C GLY A 189 -1.52 0.46 -6.15
N ASP A 190 -2.03 1.67 -5.90
CA ASP A 190 -1.60 2.89 -6.56
C ASP A 190 -0.23 3.37 -6.07
N LEU A 191 0.65 3.65 -7.02
CA LEU A 191 2.00 4.16 -6.78
C LEU A 191 2.14 5.58 -7.36
N LEU A 192 2.53 6.53 -6.53
CA LEU A 192 2.79 7.90 -6.96
C LEU A 192 4.25 8.28 -6.66
N LEU A 193 5.00 8.55 -7.72
CA LEU A 193 6.41 8.93 -7.63
C LEU A 193 6.63 10.29 -8.30
N ALA A 194 7.50 11.11 -7.72
CA ALA A 194 7.94 12.37 -8.32
C ALA A 194 9.41 12.64 -8.03
N ALA A 195 10.15 13.08 -9.04
CA ALA A 195 11.56 13.45 -8.89
C ALA A 195 11.97 14.50 -9.92
N TYR A 196 12.93 15.33 -9.55
CA TYR A 196 13.56 16.25 -10.48
C TYR A 196 14.72 15.58 -11.21
N THR A 197 14.83 15.86 -12.50
CA THR A 197 16.02 15.55 -13.29
C THR A 197 17.14 16.56 -12.95
N PRO A 198 18.39 16.28 -13.29
CA PRO A 198 19.49 17.26 -13.14
C PRO A 198 19.27 18.56 -13.92
N SER A 199 18.45 18.54 -15.00
CA SER A 199 18.07 19.74 -15.75
C SER A 199 17.02 20.61 -15.06
N GLY A 200 16.42 20.12 -13.95
CA GLY A 200 15.32 20.80 -13.27
C GLY A 200 13.93 20.47 -13.83
N ASP A 201 13.82 19.60 -14.84
CA ASP A 201 12.55 19.06 -15.29
C ASP A 201 12.01 18.09 -14.23
N MET A 202 10.70 17.98 -14.11
CA MET A 202 10.06 17.11 -13.13
C MET A 202 9.44 15.90 -13.81
N HIS A 203 9.86 14.71 -13.39
CA HIS A 203 9.17 13.47 -13.73
C HIS A 203 8.15 13.11 -12.64
N VAL A 204 6.94 12.75 -13.06
CA VAL A 204 5.88 12.25 -12.17
C VAL A 204 5.29 10.99 -12.78
N LEU A 205 5.20 9.93 -11.99
CA LEU A 205 4.57 8.66 -12.36
C LEU A 205 3.39 8.43 -11.43
N LEU A 206 2.22 8.22 -12.01
CA LEU A 206 1.09 7.60 -11.35
C LEU A 206 0.93 6.21 -11.95
N GLY A 207 1.01 5.18 -11.14
CA GLY A 207 0.89 3.78 -11.56
C GLY A 207 -0.12 3.05 -10.70
N ASP A 208 -0.80 2.08 -11.29
CA ASP A 208 -1.72 1.17 -10.64
C ASP A 208 -1.37 -0.27 -11.01
N PHE A 209 -1.11 -1.09 -10.01
CA PHE A 209 -0.80 -2.51 -10.18
C PHE A 209 -2.07 -3.34 -10.12
N THR A 210 -2.20 -4.31 -11.02
CA THR A 210 -3.29 -5.28 -10.95
C THR A 210 -3.34 -5.97 -9.60
N GLY A 211 -4.48 -5.83 -8.91
CA GLY A 211 -4.68 -6.29 -7.55
C GLY A 211 -4.19 -5.29 -6.49
N HIS A 212 -4.50 -5.57 -5.23
CA HIS A 212 -4.20 -4.68 -4.10
C HIS A 212 -3.33 -5.37 -3.05
N GLY A 213 -2.81 -4.62 -2.13
CA GLY A 213 -2.08 -5.14 -0.98
C GLY A 213 -0.62 -5.50 -1.27
N LEU A 214 -0.09 -6.50 -0.55
CA LEU A 214 1.33 -6.85 -0.57
C LEU A 214 1.89 -7.23 -1.97
N PRO A 215 1.18 -7.99 -2.83
CA PRO A 215 1.68 -8.32 -4.17
C PRO A 215 1.95 -7.08 -5.03
N ALA A 216 1.04 -6.09 -5.01
CA ALA A 216 1.21 -4.82 -5.72
C ALA A 216 2.43 -4.05 -5.19
N ALA A 217 2.59 -3.96 -3.86
CA ALA A 217 3.73 -3.30 -3.23
C ALA A 217 5.08 -3.91 -3.62
N VAL A 218 5.17 -5.24 -3.74
CA VAL A 218 6.40 -5.94 -4.18
C VAL A 218 6.76 -5.56 -5.62
N GLY A 219 5.78 -5.41 -6.52
CA GLY A 219 5.98 -4.95 -7.88
C GLY A 219 6.40 -3.47 -7.97
N ALA A 220 5.87 -2.64 -7.07
CA ALA A 220 6.13 -1.20 -7.04
C ALA A 220 7.57 -0.83 -6.63
N MET A 221 8.21 -1.62 -5.76
CA MET A 221 9.58 -1.32 -5.31
C MET A 221 10.62 -1.29 -6.45
N PRO A 222 10.72 -2.33 -7.33
CA PRO A 222 11.65 -2.29 -8.46
C PRO A 222 11.31 -1.19 -9.48
N LEU A 223 10.02 -0.84 -9.62
CA LEU A 223 9.59 0.26 -10.48
C LEU A 223 10.08 1.60 -9.94
N ALA A 224 9.93 1.84 -8.63
CA ALA A 224 10.41 3.04 -7.97
C ALA A 224 11.94 3.17 -8.07
N GLU A 225 12.69 2.07 -7.87
CA GLU A 225 14.15 2.03 -8.03
C GLU A 225 14.59 2.49 -9.43
N VAL A 226 13.95 1.95 -10.49
CA VAL A 226 14.25 2.32 -11.87
C VAL A 226 13.87 3.79 -12.12
N PHE A 227 12.67 4.21 -11.69
CA PHE A 227 12.19 5.58 -11.86
C PHE A 227 13.17 6.59 -11.25
N TYR A 228 13.50 6.46 -9.96
CA TYR A 228 14.40 7.39 -9.29
C TYR A 228 15.81 7.33 -9.84
N GLY A 229 16.34 6.13 -10.10
CA GLY A 229 17.68 5.94 -10.62
C GLY A 229 17.87 6.52 -12.02
N MET A 230 16.89 6.37 -12.91
CA MET A 230 16.93 6.92 -14.27
C MET A 230 16.72 8.44 -14.27
N THR A 231 15.76 8.94 -13.48
CA THR A 231 15.48 10.37 -13.35
C THR A 231 16.68 11.13 -12.78
N ALA A 232 17.32 10.62 -11.72
CA ALA A 232 18.51 11.24 -11.13
C ALA A 232 19.70 11.31 -12.10
N LYS A 233 19.77 10.41 -13.07
CA LYS A 233 20.80 10.41 -14.13
C LYS A 233 20.42 11.27 -15.34
N GLY A 234 19.22 11.87 -15.38
CA GLY A 234 18.76 12.74 -16.46
C GLY A 234 18.28 12.00 -17.71
N TYR A 235 17.90 10.73 -17.60
CA TYR A 235 17.28 10.02 -18.71
C TYR A 235 15.88 10.57 -19.01
N GLY A 236 15.51 10.61 -20.30
CA GLY A 236 14.17 11.01 -20.73
C GLY A 236 13.13 9.92 -20.51
N LEU A 237 11.84 10.27 -20.71
CA LEU A 237 10.71 9.38 -20.48
C LEU A 237 10.83 8.07 -21.23
N ALA A 238 11.08 8.11 -22.54
CA ALA A 238 11.15 6.92 -23.38
C ALA A 238 12.17 5.88 -22.89
N GLN A 239 13.36 6.33 -22.48
CA GLN A 239 14.40 5.42 -21.95
C GLN A 239 14.01 4.86 -20.60
N THR A 240 13.43 5.69 -19.73
CA THR A 240 12.94 5.28 -18.41
C THR A 240 11.82 4.25 -18.52
N LEU A 241 10.87 4.46 -19.44
CA LEU A 241 9.76 3.54 -19.73
C LEU A 241 10.24 2.17 -20.22
N ARG A 242 11.21 2.15 -21.16
CA ARG A 242 11.79 0.89 -21.65
C ARG A 242 12.41 0.08 -20.51
N GLU A 243 13.18 0.73 -19.65
CA GLU A 243 13.83 0.03 -18.53
C GLU A 243 12.81 -0.43 -17.49
N MET A 244 11.80 0.39 -17.16
CA MET A 244 10.70 0.00 -16.28
C MET A 244 9.93 -1.20 -16.84
N ASN A 245 9.52 -1.15 -18.13
CA ASN A 245 8.82 -2.26 -18.77
C ASN A 245 9.65 -3.55 -18.78
N ALA A 246 10.94 -3.47 -19.14
CA ALA A 246 11.84 -4.62 -19.16
C ALA A 246 12.04 -5.23 -17.77
N LYS A 247 12.14 -4.37 -16.74
CA LYS A 247 12.25 -4.82 -15.34
C LYS A 247 10.98 -5.53 -14.90
N LEU A 248 9.79 -4.92 -15.09
CA LEU A 248 8.52 -5.50 -14.70
C LEU A 248 8.21 -6.79 -15.45
N LYS A 249 8.43 -6.84 -16.77
CA LYS A 249 8.22 -8.05 -17.58
C LYS A 249 9.03 -9.25 -17.09
N ARG A 250 10.20 -9.01 -16.51
CA ARG A 250 11.09 -10.06 -15.98
C ARG A 250 10.68 -10.54 -14.59
N ILE A 251 10.09 -9.68 -13.75
CA ILE A 251 9.86 -9.99 -12.34
C ILE A 251 8.41 -10.27 -11.99
N LEU A 252 7.45 -9.68 -12.72
CA LEU A 252 6.03 -9.89 -12.44
C LEU A 252 5.55 -11.26 -12.97
N PRO A 253 4.62 -11.92 -12.26
CA PRO A 253 3.85 -13.04 -12.79
C PRO A 253 3.09 -12.66 -14.08
N VAL A 254 2.67 -13.66 -14.86
CA VAL A 254 2.06 -13.45 -16.20
C VAL A 254 0.76 -12.65 -16.14
N ASP A 255 0.03 -12.73 -15.04
CA ASP A 255 -1.26 -12.07 -14.78
C ASP A 255 -1.13 -10.72 -14.08
N MET A 256 0.10 -10.28 -13.78
CA MET A 256 0.36 -8.99 -13.14
C MET A 256 1.00 -8.00 -14.12
N PHE A 257 0.51 -6.76 -14.08
CA PHE A 257 1.05 -5.63 -14.84
C PHE A 257 0.80 -4.33 -14.08
N CYS A 258 1.34 -3.24 -14.58
CA CYS A 258 1.15 -1.91 -14.01
C CYS A 258 0.58 -0.97 -15.07
N CYS A 259 -0.67 -0.54 -14.91
CA CYS A 259 -1.19 0.62 -15.61
C CYS A 259 -0.41 1.84 -15.12
N ALA A 260 0.03 2.71 -16.02
CA ALA A 260 0.83 3.84 -15.60
C ALA A 260 0.67 5.06 -16.53
N THR A 261 0.70 6.24 -15.92
CA THR A 261 0.92 7.50 -16.63
C THR A 261 2.24 8.09 -16.15
N LEU A 262 3.17 8.32 -17.07
CA LEU A 262 4.44 8.99 -16.80
C LEU A 262 4.48 10.33 -17.51
N VAL A 263 4.75 11.41 -16.77
CA VAL A 263 4.87 12.76 -17.33
C VAL A 263 6.21 13.38 -17.00
N CYS A 264 6.72 14.21 -17.95
CA CYS A 264 7.85 15.11 -17.73
C CYS A 264 7.40 16.55 -17.90
N LEU A 265 7.41 17.30 -16.83
CA LEU A 265 7.09 18.72 -16.84
C LEU A 265 8.37 19.54 -16.98
N SER A 266 8.50 20.26 -18.11
CA SER A 266 9.64 21.13 -18.35
C SER A 266 9.24 22.60 -18.29
N THR A 267 9.69 23.29 -17.26
CA THR A 267 9.45 24.73 -17.10
C THR A 267 10.22 25.54 -18.13
N GLN A 268 11.44 25.12 -18.49
CA GLN A 268 12.29 25.82 -19.46
C GLN A 268 11.69 25.74 -20.86
N ARG A 269 11.22 24.53 -21.25
CA ARG A 269 10.62 24.28 -22.56
C ARG A 269 9.14 24.65 -22.62
N ARG A 270 8.49 24.87 -21.49
CA ARG A 270 7.06 25.12 -21.34
C ARG A 270 6.20 24.02 -21.99
N VAL A 271 6.52 22.79 -21.68
CA VAL A 271 5.80 21.62 -22.19
C VAL A 271 5.60 20.59 -21.10
N VAL A 272 4.59 19.76 -21.30
CA VAL A 272 4.49 18.46 -20.67
C VAL A 272 4.66 17.37 -21.74
N GLU A 273 5.55 16.44 -21.48
CA GLU A 273 5.71 15.20 -22.25
C GLU A 273 5.02 14.07 -21.48
N VAL A 274 4.22 13.25 -22.17
CA VAL A 274 3.30 12.30 -21.55
C VAL A 274 3.38 10.96 -22.25
N TRP A 275 3.35 9.89 -21.47
CA TRP A 275 3.05 8.52 -21.87
C TRP A 275 1.96 7.98 -20.94
N ASN A 276 0.89 7.40 -21.52
CA ASN A 276 -0.20 6.79 -20.76
C ASN A 276 -0.47 5.38 -21.29
N GLY A 277 -0.30 4.38 -20.42
CA GLY A 277 -0.51 2.97 -20.70
C GLY A 277 -1.46 2.33 -19.70
N GLY A 278 -2.74 2.25 -20.04
CA GLY A 278 -3.78 1.58 -19.26
C GLY A 278 -4.45 2.42 -18.16
N MET A 279 -3.93 3.61 -17.83
CA MET A 279 -4.59 4.50 -16.87
C MET A 279 -5.75 5.25 -17.52
N PRO A 280 -6.73 5.76 -16.74
CA PRO A 280 -7.71 6.71 -17.25
C PRO A 280 -7.07 7.92 -17.94
N ASP A 281 -7.84 8.59 -18.79
CA ASP A 281 -7.38 9.81 -19.43
C ASP A 281 -7.08 10.89 -18.39
N GLY A 282 -5.86 11.44 -18.44
CA GLY A 282 -5.49 12.65 -17.73
C GLY A 282 -5.94 13.90 -18.49
N TYR A 283 -5.65 15.07 -17.93
CA TYR A 283 -6.04 16.35 -18.56
C TYR A 283 -4.96 17.41 -18.39
N VAL A 284 -4.67 18.15 -19.47
CA VAL A 284 -4.03 19.46 -19.38
C VAL A 284 -5.11 20.52 -19.28
N HIS A 285 -5.08 21.33 -18.23
CA HIS A 285 -6.01 22.43 -17.99
C HIS A 285 -5.29 23.76 -18.21
N GLU A 286 -5.64 24.45 -19.30
CA GLU A 286 -5.16 25.79 -19.61
C GLU A 286 -5.90 26.83 -18.74
N ILE A 287 -5.19 27.50 -17.86
CA ILE A 287 -5.81 28.46 -16.93
C ILE A 287 -6.38 29.69 -17.63
N ALA A 288 -5.69 30.17 -18.67
CA ALA A 288 -6.07 31.40 -19.40
C ALA A 288 -7.37 31.25 -20.21
N THR A 289 -7.60 30.06 -20.79
CA THR A 289 -8.74 29.79 -21.68
C THR A 289 -9.82 28.95 -21.05
N GLY A 290 -9.50 28.25 -19.95
CA GLY A 290 -10.35 27.21 -19.37
C GLY A 290 -10.45 25.95 -20.22
N LYS A 291 -9.67 25.86 -21.31
CA LYS A 291 -9.63 24.70 -22.20
C LYS A 291 -9.02 23.52 -21.48
N ARG A 292 -9.55 22.33 -21.74
CA ARG A 292 -9.07 21.05 -21.23
C ARG A 292 -8.74 20.14 -22.40
N THR A 293 -7.51 19.67 -22.41
CA THR A 293 -7.01 18.76 -23.44
C THR A 293 -6.81 17.40 -22.79
N PRO A 294 -7.49 16.33 -23.24
CA PRO A 294 -7.32 15.01 -22.67
C PRO A 294 -5.96 14.41 -23.04
N LEU A 295 -5.33 13.75 -22.09
CA LEU A 295 -4.13 12.94 -22.23
C LEU A 295 -4.56 11.47 -22.34
N LEU A 296 -4.77 11.02 -23.58
CA LEU A 296 -5.42 9.75 -23.86
C LEU A 296 -4.53 8.55 -23.47
N SER A 297 -5.17 7.48 -22.98
CA SER A 297 -4.52 6.18 -22.79
C SER A 297 -4.36 5.48 -24.14
N ARG A 298 -3.12 5.43 -24.66
CA ARG A 298 -2.83 4.90 -26.00
C ARG A 298 -1.94 3.68 -26.01
N HIS A 299 -1.34 3.35 -24.88
CA HIS A 299 -0.37 2.27 -24.76
C HIS A 299 -0.91 1.16 -23.88
N LEU A 300 -0.36 -0.03 -24.03
CA LEU A 300 -0.60 -1.13 -23.10
C LEU A 300 0.18 -0.91 -21.79
N PRO A 301 -0.31 -1.46 -20.66
CA PRO A 301 0.37 -1.33 -19.37
C PRO A 301 1.80 -1.84 -19.37
N LEU A 302 2.61 -1.35 -18.44
CA LEU A 302 3.97 -1.80 -18.21
C LEU A 302 4.00 -3.26 -17.73
N GLY A 303 4.97 -4.03 -18.25
CA GLY A 303 5.14 -5.46 -17.93
C GLY A 303 4.36 -6.40 -18.85
N VAL A 304 3.46 -5.89 -19.71
CA VAL A 304 2.67 -6.71 -20.64
C VAL A 304 3.50 -7.15 -21.85
N LEU A 305 4.16 -6.20 -22.51
CA LEU A 305 4.87 -6.42 -23.77
C LEU A 305 6.35 -6.76 -23.56
N SER A 306 6.92 -7.51 -24.53
CA SER A 306 8.38 -7.69 -24.61
C SER A 306 9.08 -6.39 -24.99
N ALA A 307 10.38 -6.29 -24.72
CA ALA A 307 11.17 -5.10 -25.02
C ALA A 307 11.14 -4.69 -26.52
N GLN A 308 10.99 -5.68 -27.44
CA GLN A 308 10.91 -5.40 -28.86
C GLN A 308 9.54 -4.87 -29.33
N ALA A 309 8.47 -5.27 -28.62
CA ALA A 309 7.10 -4.89 -28.96
C ALA A 309 6.59 -3.67 -28.17
N PHE A 310 7.37 -3.24 -27.17
CA PHE A 310 6.98 -2.13 -26.30
C PHE A 310 7.07 -0.79 -27.04
N ASP A 311 5.97 -0.03 -27.02
CA ASP A 311 5.88 1.31 -27.58
C ASP A 311 6.12 2.36 -26.49
N ASP A 312 7.26 3.03 -26.56
CA ASP A 312 7.70 4.09 -25.67
C ASP A 312 7.50 5.49 -26.25
N SER A 313 6.72 5.63 -27.33
CA SER A 313 6.43 6.93 -27.93
C SER A 313 5.66 7.82 -26.96
N THR A 314 6.07 9.08 -26.91
CA THR A 314 5.49 10.09 -26.01
C THR A 314 4.78 11.17 -26.79
N GLU A 315 3.78 11.79 -26.18
CA GLU A 315 3.12 12.99 -26.70
C GLU A 315 3.66 14.23 -25.98
N VAL A 316 3.80 15.33 -26.70
CA VAL A 316 4.27 16.61 -26.14
C VAL A 316 3.19 17.67 -26.30
N TRP A 317 2.82 18.29 -25.19
CA TRP A 317 1.79 19.34 -25.14
C TRP A 317 2.39 20.65 -24.64
N PRO A 318 2.15 21.78 -25.31
CA PRO A 318 2.59 23.08 -24.84
C PRO A 318 1.82 23.49 -23.59
N MET A 319 2.47 24.19 -22.67
CA MET A 319 1.88 24.70 -21.43
C MET A 319 2.33 26.14 -21.16
N ALA A 320 1.44 26.96 -20.63
CA ALA A 320 1.77 28.25 -20.05
C ALA A 320 2.06 28.13 -18.55
N LEU A 321 2.75 29.10 -17.98
CA LEU A 321 2.93 29.17 -16.53
C LEU A 321 1.56 29.28 -15.83
N GLY A 322 1.34 28.44 -14.84
CA GLY A 322 0.08 28.32 -14.13
C GLY A 322 -0.84 27.21 -14.66
N ASP A 323 -0.63 26.73 -15.89
CA ASP A 323 -1.38 25.58 -16.40
C ASP A 323 -1.14 24.33 -15.57
N ARG A 324 -2.09 23.40 -15.58
CA ARG A 324 -2.14 22.26 -14.70
C ARG A 324 -2.32 20.94 -15.45
N VAL A 325 -1.69 19.92 -14.95
CA VAL A 325 -1.86 18.53 -15.38
C VAL A 325 -2.58 17.76 -14.29
N PHE A 326 -3.68 17.09 -14.64
CA PHE A 326 -4.41 16.18 -13.77
C PHE A 326 -4.19 14.74 -14.21
N LEU A 327 -3.77 13.88 -13.28
CA LEU A 327 -3.65 12.44 -13.47
C LEU A 327 -4.57 11.75 -12.46
N LEU A 328 -5.18 10.64 -12.87
CA LEU A 328 -6.21 9.93 -12.10
C LEU A 328 -5.95 8.43 -12.18
N SER A 329 -6.17 7.69 -11.07
CA SER A 329 -6.35 6.23 -11.13
C SER A 329 -7.81 5.90 -11.47
N ASP A 330 -8.06 4.65 -11.88
CA ASP A 330 -9.41 4.17 -12.20
C ASP A 330 -10.34 4.21 -10.97
N GLY A 331 -9.82 4.02 -9.77
CA GLY A 331 -10.59 4.15 -8.53
C GLY A 331 -11.29 5.50 -8.35
N VAL A 332 -10.82 6.58 -9.01
CA VAL A 332 -11.55 7.85 -9.06
C VAL A 332 -12.86 7.70 -9.82
N LEU A 333 -12.83 7.01 -10.96
CA LEU A 333 -14.00 6.81 -11.82
C LEU A 333 -14.90 5.69 -11.28
N ASP A 334 -14.32 4.65 -10.71
CA ASP A 334 -14.98 3.46 -10.20
C ASP A 334 -15.49 3.60 -8.76
N THR A 335 -15.23 4.75 -8.12
CA THR A 335 -15.84 5.09 -6.83
C THR A 335 -17.35 4.92 -6.91
N ALA A 336 -17.91 4.02 -6.09
CA ALA A 336 -19.34 3.73 -6.04
C ALA A 336 -20.04 4.41 -4.85
N ASN A 337 -21.31 4.79 -5.04
CA ASN A 337 -22.16 5.27 -3.95
C ASN A 337 -22.90 4.10 -3.27
N ALA A 338 -23.70 4.39 -2.25
CA ALA A 338 -24.51 3.40 -1.53
C ALA A 338 -25.54 2.66 -2.43
N SER A 339 -25.87 3.20 -3.61
CA SER A 339 -26.74 2.59 -4.61
C SER A 339 -25.97 1.89 -5.73
N GLU A 340 -24.70 1.62 -5.55
CA GLU A 340 -23.77 0.97 -6.51
C GLU A 340 -23.58 1.72 -7.84
N GLN A 341 -23.94 2.99 -7.91
CA GLN A 341 -23.67 3.80 -9.09
C GLN A 341 -22.22 4.28 -9.05
N LEU A 342 -21.53 4.22 -10.18
CA LEU A 342 -20.16 4.71 -10.31
C LEU A 342 -20.14 6.24 -10.44
N PHE A 343 -19.07 6.87 -9.93
CA PHE A 343 -18.81 8.29 -10.16
C PHE A 343 -18.68 8.58 -11.65
N GLY A 344 -17.81 7.87 -12.31
CA GLY A 344 -17.69 7.82 -13.76
C GLY A 344 -17.17 9.12 -14.39
N ALA A 345 -16.76 9.02 -15.65
CA ALA A 345 -16.23 10.15 -16.41
C ALA A 345 -17.25 11.29 -16.58
N ALA A 346 -18.55 10.99 -16.67
CA ALA A 346 -19.59 12.01 -16.85
C ALA A 346 -19.69 12.97 -15.66
N ARG A 347 -19.64 12.47 -14.41
CA ARG A 347 -19.66 13.32 -13.21
C ARG A 347 -18.36 14.11 -13.06
N LEU A 348 -17.21 13.49 -13.35
CA LEU A 348 -15.94 14.20 -13.39
C LEU A 348 -15.99 15.37 -14.37
N GLN A 349 -16.53 15.17 -15.58
CA GLN A 349 -16.72 16.23 -16.57
C GLN A 349 -17.69 17.32 -16.10
N GLN A 350 -18.74 16.98 -15.32
CA GLN A 350 -19.63 17.97 -14.72
C GLN A 350 -18.89 18.85 -13.70
N VAL A 351 -18.05 18.27 -12.83
CA VAL A 351 -17.21 19.04 -11.89
C VAL A 351 -16.29 19.98 -12.66
N PHE A 352 -15.62 19.47 -13.68
CA PHE A 352 -14.80 20.29 -14.57
C PHE A 352 -15.61 21.44 -15.22
N ALA A 353 -16.82 21.19 -15.69
CA ALA A 353 -17.65 22.19 -16.36
C ALA A 353 -18.22 23.24 -15.41
N SER A 354 -18.50 22.88 -14.16
CA SER A 354 -19.02 23.78 -13.15
C SER A 354 -17.95 24.63 -12.48
N ASN A 355 -16.68 24.23 -12.55
CA ASN A 355 -15.58 24.98 -11.94
C ASN A 355 -15.42 26.36 -12.58
N ARG A 356 -15.41 27.41 -11.74
CA ARG A 356 -15.18 28.80 -12.11
C ARG A 356 -13.87 29.37 -11.55
N LYS A 357 -13.21 28.60 -10.66
CA LYS A 357 -11.96 29.00 -10.01
C LYS A 357 -10.95 27.86 -10.21
N PRO A 358 -10.10 27.97 -11.21
CA PRO A 358 -9.13 26.92 -11.53
C PRO A 358 -8.31 26.46 -10.31
N ASP A 359 -7.98 27.37 -9.41
CA ASP A 359 -7.22 27.06 -8.19
C ASP A 359 -7.94 26.11 -7.21
N ARG A 360 -9.27 25.99 -7.33
CA ARG A 360 -10.10 25.14 -6.46
C ARG A 360 -10.57 23.86 -7.15
N LEU A 361 -10.16 23.61 -8.37
CA LEU A 361 -10.63 22.45 -9.12
C LEU A 361 -10.26 21.13 -8.43
N PHE A 362 -9.06 21.05 -7.88
CA PHE A 362 -8.61 19.87 -7.14
C PHE A 362 -9.51 19.59 -5.94
N GLU A 363 -9.76 20.59 -5.09
CA GLU A 363 -10.61 20.48 -3.91
C GLU A 363 -12.07 20.22 -4.27
N GLU A 364 -12.55 20.75 -5.40
CA GLU A 364 -13.92 20.51 -5.87
C GLU A 364 -14.12 19.05 -6.33
N ILE A 365 -13.11 18.47 -6.98
CA ILE A 365 -13.13 17.03 -7.34
C ILE A 365 -13.07 16.18 -6.06
N GLU A 366 -12.16 16.49 -5.14
CA GLU A 366 -12.03 15.78 -3.87
C GLU A 366 -13.34 15.82 -3.07
N GLN A 367 -13.97 16.99 -2.97
CA GLN A 367 -15.25 17.15 -2.28
C GLN A 367 -16.39 16.41 -2.97
N ALA A 368 -16.44 16.43 -4.31
CA ALA A 368 -17.43 15.71 -5.08
C ALA A 368 -17.31 14.19 -4.87
N LEU A 369 -16.09 13.66 -4.85
CA LEU A 369 -15.81 12.27 -4.52
C LEU A 369 -16.20 11.94 -3.08
N ALA A 370 -15.82 12.76 -2.10
CA ALA A 370 -16.12 12.54 -0.70
C ALA A 370 -17.62 12.49 -0.40
N VAL A 371 -18.40 13.37 -1.06
CA VAL A 371 -19.87 13.40 -0.93
C VAL A 371 -20.52 12.19 -1.63
N PHE A 372 -19.95 11.74 -2.74
CA PHE A 372 -20.53 10.67 -3.54
C PHE A 372 -20.19 9.27 -3.00
N ARG A 373 -19.03 9.09 -2.38
CA ARG A 373 -18.44 7.82 -1.99
C ARG A 373 -19.28 7.08 -0.95
N GLY A 374 -19.60 5.80 -1.24
CA GLY A 374 -20.08 4.80 -0.29
C GLY A 374 -18.91 4.07 0.41
N GLU A 375 -19.02 2.75 0.55
CA GLU A 375 -17.90 1.93 1.04
C GLU A 375 -16.75 1.93 0.03
N ALA A 376 -15.51 2.04 0.52
CA ALA A 376 -14.32 1.95 -0.31
C ALA A 376 -14.22 0.54 -0.92
N ARG A 377 -13.95 0.46 -2.22
CA ARG A 377 -13.80 -0.81 -2.95
C ARG A 377 -12.45 -0.93 -3.65
N ASP A 378 -11.79 0.21 -3.89
CA ASP A 378 -10.49 0.27 -4.56
C ASP A 378 -9.66 1.44 -4.05
N ASP A 379 -8.39 1.45 -4.41
CA ASP A 379 -7.46 2.54 -4.15
C ASP A 379 -7.85 3.75 -5.02
N VAL A 380 -7.83 4.95 -4.44
CA VAL A 380 -8.18 6.18 -5.14
C VAL A 380 -7.00 7.14 -5.12
N SER A 381 -6.47 7.46 -6.30
CA SER A 381 -5.36 8.40 -6.45
C SER A 381 -5.65 9.46 -7.49
N MET A 382 -5.33 10.71 -7.15
CA MET A 382 -5.43 11.86 -8.03
C MET A 382 -4.24 12.78 -7.80
N VAL A 383 -3.67 13.31 -8.87
CA VAL A 383 -2.53 14.22 -8.83
C VAL A 383 -2.81 15.44 -9.69
N GLU A 384 -2.55 16.62 -9.15
CA GLU A 384 -2.48 17.88 -9.88
C GLU A 384 -1.04 18.40 -9.86
N ILE A 385 -0.51 18.72 -11.02
CA ILE A 385 0.83 19.27 -11.20
C ILE A 385 0.72 20.61 -11.88
N THR A 386 1.18 21.69 -11.24
CA THR A 386 1.14 23.04 -11.79
C THR A 386 2.49 23.39 -12.44
N LEU A 387 2.48 23.94 -13.65
CA LEU A 387 3.69 24.49 -14.27
C LEU A 387 4.04 25.83 -13.60
N GLN A 388 5.03 25.80 -12.71
CA GLN A 388 5.51 26.98 -12.00
C GLN A 388 6.88 27.44 -12.53
N PRO A 389 7.27 28.71 -12.36
CA PRO A 389 8.64 29.15 -12.63
C PRO A 389 9.63 28.26 -11.89
N GLY A 390 10.67 27.80 -12.60
CA GLY A 390 11.63 26.84 -12.04
C GLY A 390 12.27 27.37 -10.74
N GLN A 391 12.16 26.61 -9.67
CA GLN A 391 13.06 26.79 -8.53
C GLN A 391 14.46 26.30 -8.95
N PRO A 392 15.54 27.02 -8.56
CA PRO A 392 16.87 26.50 -8.79
C PRO A 392 16.97 25.12 -8.12
N SER A 393 17.38 24.14 -8.90
CA SER A 393 17.56 22.76 -8.42
C SER A 393 18.34 22.79 -7.11
N ARG A 394 17.68 22.50 -5.98
CA ARG A 394 18.37 22.05 -4.80
C ARG A 394 18.88 20.65 -5.14
N ALA A 395 20.14 20.57 -5.49
CA ALA A 395 20.80 19.29 -5.76
C ALA A 395 20.40 18.31 -4.66
N ALA A 396 19.83 17.17 -5.06
CA ALA A 396 19.60 16.07 -4.16
C ALA A 396 20.92 15.76 -3.43
N GLU A 397 20.87 15.66 -2.12
CA GLU A 397 22.04 15.22 -1.36
C GLU A 397 22.50 13.88 -1.95
N PRO A 398 23.79 13.71 -2.20
CA PRO A 398 24.31 12.51 -2.85
C PRO A 398 24.03 11.29 -1.96
N LEU A 399 23.30 10.32 -2.48
CA LEU A 399 22.97 9.04 -1.84
C LEU A 399 24.20 8.14 -1.58
N TYR A 400 25.40 8.58 -1.97
CA TYR A 400 26.63 7.81 -1.80
C TYR A 400 27.69 8.64 -1.06
N ALA A 401 28.02 8.16 0.13
CA ALA A 401 29.19 8.63 0.86
C ALA A 401 30.47 8.37 0.05
N ASP A 402 31.37 9.32 0.15
CA ASP A 402 32.69 9.43 -0.45
C ASP A 402 33.47 8.11 -0.37
N SER A 403 33.45 7.31 -1.43
CA SER A 403 34.43 6.25 -1.61
C SER A 403 35.68 6.91 -2.18
N GLY A 404 36.71 7.06 -1.35
CA GLY A 404 37.98 7.74 -1.66
C GLY A 404 38.78 7.11 -2.80
N GLN A 405 38.20 6.98 -3.99
CA GLN A 405 38.92 6.61 -5.21
C GLN A 405 39.50 7.89 -5.83
N SER A 406 40.84 7.94 -5.91
CA SER A 406 41.57 9.02 -6.58
C SER A 406 41.28 8.99 -8.08
N CYS A 407 40.54 10.00 -8.57
CA CYS A 407 40.38 10.25 -10.01
C CYS A 407 41.71 10.71 -10.63
N PRO A 408 42.02 10.37 -11.91
CA PRO A 408 43.14 10.97 -12.62
C PRO A 408 43.06 12.48 -12.63
N LEU A 409 44.19 13.15 -12.36
CA LEU A 409 44.23 14.61 -12.19
C LEU A 409 44.39 15.37 -13.52
N ASP A 410 45.09 14.78 -14.52
CA ASP A 410 45.32 15.38 -15.82
C ASP A 410 44.95 14.36 -16.93
N TRP A 411 43.90 14.67 -17.66
CA TRP A 411 43.43 13.78 -18.72
C TRP A 411 42.54 14.52 -19.72
N SER A 412 42.42 13.95 -20.90
CA SER A 412 41.41 14.36 -21.90
C SER A 412 40.79 13.14 -22.56
N VAL A 413 39.53 13.28 -22.95
CA VAL A 413 38.78 12.26 -23.68
C VAL A 413 37.91 12.91 -24.75
N SER A 414 37.75 12.22 -25.87
CA SER A 414 36.87 12.65 -26.94
C SER A 414 35.91 11.52 -27.30
N PHE A 415 34.63 11.84 -27.32
CA PHE A 415 33.54 10.95 -27.73
C PHE A 415 32.98 11.45 -29.06
N GLU A 416 32.76 10.56 -30.01
CA GLU A 416 32.10 10.85 -31.28
C GLU A 416 30.86 9.99 -31.44
N PHE A 417 29.70 10.64 -31.43
CA PHE A 417 28.39 10.00 -31.58
C PHE A 417 27.92 10.19 -33.03
N ARG A 418 27.85 9.09 -33.76
CA ARG A 418 27.47 9.09 -35.18
C ARG A 418 25.97 8.91 -35.38
N ALA A 419 25.46 9.14 -36.56
CA ALA A 419 24.05 9.14 -36.94
C ALA A 419 23.24 7.97 -36.33
N ARG A 420 23.78 6.75 -36.36
CA ARG A 420 23.09 5.58 -35.77
C ARG A 420 22.85 5.71 -34.26
N THR A 421 23.83 6.22 -33.54
CA THR A 421 23.72 6.47 -32.09
C THR A 421 22.80 7.66 -31.81
N LEU A 422 22.93 8.75 -32.56
CA LEU A 422 22.11 9.96 -32.38
C LEU A 422 20.62 9.71 -32.59
N LYS A 423 20.23 8.73 -33.42
CA LYS A 423 18.83 8.32 -33.63
C LYS A 423 18.19 7.66 -32.43
N SER A 424 18.93 6.83 -31.72
CA SER A 424 18.38 5.87 -30.75
C SER A 424 18.86 6.05 -29.31
N TYR A 425 19.81 6.96 -29.08
CA TYR A 425 20.46 7.08 -27.80
C TYR A 425 20.76 8.54 -27.43
N ASN A 426 20.40 8.92 -26.20
CA ASN A 426 20.82 10.20 -25.63
C ASN A 426 22.12 9.99 -24.85
N PRO A 427 23.26 10.57 -25.30
CA PRO A 427 24.56 10.34 -24.64
C PRO A 427 24.76 11.18 -23.37
N LEU A 428 23.93 12.21 -23.13
CA LEU A 428 24.13 13.15 -22.01
C LEU A 428 24.18 12.48 -20.63
N PRO A 429 23.27 11.52 -20.29
CA PRO A 429 23.34 10.85 -19.00
C PRO A 429 24.64 10.05 -18.79
N TYR A 430 25.11 9.39 -19.85
CA TYR A 430 26.38 8.65 -19.81
C TYR A 430 27.58 9.60 -19.61
N LEU A 431 27.62 10.70 -20.36
CA LEU A 431 28.66 11.71 -20.24
C LEU A 431 28.62 12.39 -18.87
N LEU A 432 27.44 12.71 -18.36
CA LEU A 432 27.29 13.27 -17.03
C LEU A 432 27.82 12.32 -15.96
N GLN A 433 27.47 11.05 -16.02
CA GLN A 433 27.94 10.05 -15.06
C GLN A 433 29.46 9.97 -15.05
N LEU A 434 30.10 9.97 -16.22
CA LEU A 434 31.55 9.96 -16.34
C LEU A 434 32.19 11.23 -15.73
N LEU A 435 31.58 12.37 -15.92
CA LEU A 435 32.08 13.63 -15.35
C LEU A 435 31.84 13.73 -13.84
N LEU A 436 30.79 13.12 -13.30
CA LEU A 436 30.52 13.09 -11.88
C LEU A 436 31.47 12.17 -11.08
N GLU A 437 32.27 11.34 -11.76
CA GLU A 437 33.40 10.63 -11.13
C GLU A 437 34.57 11.57 -10.79
N ILE A 438 34.59 12.79 -11.38
CA ILE A 438 35.59 13.81 -11.04
C ILE A 438 35.25 14.41 -9.67
N HIS A 439 36.21 14.32 -8.75
CA HIS A 439 36.05 14.86 -7.40
C HIS A 439 35.71 16.37 -7.45
N GLY A 440 34.67 16.77 -6.73
CA GLY A 440 34.21 18.18 -6.68
C GLY A 440 33.12 18.54 -7.70
N LEU A 441 32.86 17.75 -8.76
CA LEU A 441 31.79 18.03 -9.72
C LEU A 441 30.42 17.51 -9.29
N ARG A 442 30.34 16.56 -8.36
CA ARG A 442 29.08 15.99 -7.88
C ARG A 442 28.11 17.04 -7.35
N GLY A 443 28.61 18.01 -6.59
CA GLY A 443 27.81 19.12 -6.06
C GLY A 443 27.28 20.10 -7.12
N GLN A 444 27.77 20.01 -8.37
CA GLN A 444 27.41 20.89 -9.49
C GLN A 444 26.69 20.13 -10.62
N SER A 445 26.19 18.94 -10.35
CA SER A 445 25.59 18.03 -11.36
C SER A 445 24.49 18.70 -12.19
N GLY A 446 23.61 19.49 -11.57
CA GLY A 446 22.55 20.22 -12.26
C GLY A 446 23.07 21.28 -13.23
N ALA A 447 24.02 22.11 -12.78
CA ALA A 447 24.64 23.14 -13.63
C ALA A 447 25.41 22.51 -14.80
N LEU A 448 26.17 21.45 -14.50
CA LEU A 448 26.94 20.71 -15.50
C LEU A 448 26.02 20.08 -16.55
N TYR A 449 24.95 19.43 -16.11
CA TYR A 449 23.97 18.83 -17.03
C TYR A 449 23.32 19.90 -17.91
N SER A 450 22.90 21.04 -17.36
CA SER A 450 22.28 22.13 -18.12
C SER A 450 23.19 22.67 -19.21
N VAL A 451 24.46 22.90 -18.88
CA VAL A 451 25.47 23.36 -19.86
C VAL A 451 25.69 22.31 -20.96
N MET A 452 25.84 21.04 -20.57
CA MET A 452 26.03 19.94 -21.53
C MET A 452 24.81 19.75 -22.43
N ALA A 453 23.61 19.83 -21.86
CA ALA A 453 22.36 19.67 -22.60
C ALA A 453 22.18 20.79 -23.63
N GLU A 454 22.44 22.02 -23.25
CA GLU A 454 22.36 23.16 -24.16
C GLU A 454 23.39 23.07 -25.30
N LEU A 455 24.65 22.79 -24.98
CA LEU A 455 25.70 22.65 -25.98
C LEU A 455 25.41 21.47 -26.94
N TYR A 456 24.99 20.31 -26.38
CA TYR A 456 24.65 19.14 -27.18
C TYR A 456 23.42 19.37 -28.07
N SER A 457 22.38 20.00 -27.51
CA SER A 457 21.17 20.34 -28.27
C SER A 457 21.50 21.26 -29.42
N ASN A 458 22.32 22.29 -29.19
CA ASN A 458 22.77 23.22 -30.22
C ASN A 458 23.58 22.49 -31.31
N ALA A 459 24.51 21.64 -30.96
CA ALA A 459 25.30 20.86 -31.92
C ALA A 459 24.42 19.91 -32.75
N LEU A 460 23.49 19.19 -32.07
CA LEU A 460 22.59 18.27 -32.77
C LEU A 460 21.54 19.00 -33.60
N GLU A 461 20.79 19.93 -33.01
CA GLU A 461 19.62 20.54 -33.64
C GLU A 461 20.00 21.54 -34.71
N HIS A 462 20.97 22.39 -34.44
CA HIS A 462 21.42 23.41 -35.40
C HIS A 462 22.57 22.91 -36.28
N GLY A 463 23.53 22.16 -35.71
CA GLY A 463 24.68 21.67 -36.46
C GLY A 463 24.33 20.48 -37.35
N VAL A 464 23.77 19.42 -36.82
CA VAL A 464 23.54 18.16 -37.55
C VAL A 464 22.18 18.15 -38.25
N LEU A 465 21.11 18.57 -37.58
CA LEU A 465 19.76 18.54 -38.14
C LEU A 465 19.38 19.81 -38.92
N GLY A 466 20.13 20.90 -38.81
CA GLY A 466 19.89 22.16 -39.53
C GLY A 466 18.53 22.80 -39.19
N LEU A 467 18.08 22.70 -37.94
CA LEU A 467 16.80 23.28 -37.52
C LEU A 467 16.91 24.78 -37.26
N ASP A 468 15.87 25.54 -37.63
CA ASP A 468 15.80 26.99 -37.41
C ASP A 468 15.20 27.32 -36.04
N SER A 469 15.98 27.92 -35.15
CA SER A 469 15.55 28.34 -33.81
C SER A 469 14.40 29.36 -33.81
N ARG A 470 14.17 30.07 -34.94
CA ARG A 470 13.08 31.03 -35.06
C ARG A 470 11.70 30.39 -34.93
N LEU A 471 11.58 29.10 -35.22
CA LEU A 471 10.33 28.36 -35.03
C LEU A 471 9.92 28.25 -33.55
N LYS A 472 10.83 28.40 -32.61
CA LYS A 472 10.53 28.32 -31.16
C LYS A 472 9.87 29.59 -30.57
N ARG A 473 9.47 30.58 -31.38
CA ARG A 473 8.97 31.87 -30.87
C ARG A 473 7.55 31.83 -30.34
N ASP A 474 6.72 30.90 -30.76
CA ASP A 474 5.35 30.71 -30.30
C ASP A 474 5.02 29.23 -30.08
N ALA A 475 3.88 28.96 -29.44
CA ALA A 475 3.51 27.60 -29.04
C ALA A 475 3.27 26.66 -30.24
N GLN A 476 2.74 27.16 -31.34
CA GLN A 476 2.51 26.36 -32.56
C GLN A 476 3.83 26.07 -33.28
N GLY A 477 4.69 27.08 -33.43
CA GLY A 477 6.03 26.91 -34.00
C GLY A 477 6.92 25.98 -33.17
N PHE A 478 6.70 25.95 -31.85
CA PHE A 478 7.41 25.03 -30.97
C PHE A 478 7.03 23.56 -31.24
N ALA A 479 5.74 23.26 -31.39
CA ALA A 479 5.27 21.92 -31.74
C ALA A 479 5.79 21.49 -33.12
N GLU A 480 5.77 22.39 -34.09
CA GLU A 480 6.31 22.17 -35.42
C GLU A 480 7.83 21.92 -35.40
N TYR A 481 8.57 22.66 -34.58
CA TYR A 481 10.00 22.46 -34.41
C TYR A 481 10.33 21.02 -33.92
N TYR A 482 9.61 20.50 -32.91
CA TYR A 482 9.83 19.14 -32.41
C TYR A 482 9.37 18.07 -33.39
N ARG A 483 8.31 18.33 -34.18
CA ARG A 483 7.90 17.46 -35.27
C ARG A 483 9.02 17.33 -36.30
N GLN A 484 9.54 18.45 -36.78
CA GLN A 484 10.66 18.47 -37.73
C GLN A 484 11.94 17.85 -37.16
N ARG A 485 12.22 18.08 -35.89
CA ARG A 485 13.34 17.46 -35.19
C ARG A 485 13.24 15.92 -35.22
N ASN A 486 12.11 15.36 -34.86
CA ASN A 486 11.91 13.91 -34.84
C ASN A 486 11.97 13.32 -36.27
N GLU A 487 11.37 13.98 -37.26
CA GLU A 487 11.44 13.54 -38.65
C GLU A 487 12.89 13.54 -39.18
N ARG A 488 13.63 14.65 -39.03
CA ARG A 488 15.01 14.75 -39.48
C ARG A 488 15.94 13.78 -38.73
N LEU A 489 15.71 13.61 -37.43
CA LEU A 489 16.48 12.65 -36.63
C LEU A 489 16.25 11.21 -37.12
N THR A 490 15.02 10.83 -37.43
CA THR A 490 14.69 9.51 -37.97
C THR A 490 15.33 9.26 -39.35
N GLN A 491 15.41 10.30 -40.18
CA GLN A 491 15.99 10.24 -41.54
C GLN A 491 17.51 10.44 -41.56
N LEU A 492 18.15 10.73 -40.41
CA LEU A 492 19.57 11.07 -40.34
C LEU A 492 20.43 9.86 -40.75
N ASN A 493 21.15 9.94 -41.87
CA ASN A 493 22.01 8.87 -42.38
C ASN A 493 23.51 9.17 -42.24
N SER A 494 23.88 10.45 -42.05
CA SER A 494 25.25 10.90 -41.88
C SER A 494 25.30 12.06 -40.89
N GLY A 495 26.45 12.33 -40.34
CA GLY A 495 26.68 13.35 -39.32
C GLY A 495 27.16 12.77 -38.00
N TYR A 496 27.76 13.63 -37.20
CA TYR A 496 28.26 13.25 -35.87
C TYR A 496 28.16 14.45 -34.91
N VAL A 497 28.14 14.17 -33.64
CA VAL A 497 28.40 15.13 -32.57
C VAL A 497 29.63 14.63 -31.79
N ARG A 498 30.65 15.48 -31.67
CA ARG A 498 31.87 15.18 -30.93
C ARG A 498 31.90 15.98 -29.64
N VAL A 499 32.14 15.25 -28.52
CA VAL A 499 32.27 15.84 -27.18
C VAL A 499 33.70 15.64 -26.73
N HIS A 500 34.41 16.70 -26.50
CA HIS A 500 35.76 16.67 -25.95
C HIS A 500 35.77 17.24 -24.53
N VAL A 501 36.33 16.47 -23.61
CA VAL A 501 36.50 16.85 -22.21
C VAL A 501 37.99 16.85 -21.89
N GLN A 502 38.46 17.93 -21.27
CA GLN A 502 39.81 18.04 -20.76
C GLN A 502 39.78 18.51 -19.30
N VAL A 503 40.50 17.83 -18.44
CA VAL A 503 40.66 18.18 -17.03
C VAL A 503 42.14 18.43 -16.77
N VAL A 504 42.45 19.59 -16.21
CA VAL A 504 43.84 20.01 -15.87
C VAL A 504 43.86 20.46 -14.43
N PRO A 505 44.79 19.95 -13.60
CA PRO A 505 44.93 20.39 -12.21
C PRO A 505 45.40 21.85 -12.14
N THR A 506 44.94 22.57 -11.10
CA THR A 506 45.38 23.92 -10.77
C THR A 506 45.82 23.97 -9.31
N ALA A 507 46.53 25.03 -8.90
CA ALA A 507 47.05 25.15 -7.51
C ALA A 507 45.96 25.10 -6.42
N THR A 508 44.69 25.43 -6.78
CA THR A 508 43.55 25.51 -5.84
C THR A 508 42.41 24.60 -6.22
N GLY A 509 42.60 23.64 -7.13
CA GLY A 509 41.53 22.74 -7.60
C GLY A 509 41.81 22.18 -8.99
N GLY A 510 40.84 22.23 -9.90
CA GLY A 510 40.98 21.79 -11.28
C GLY A 510 40.21 22.67 -12.26
N LYS A 511 40.67 22.72 -13.52
CA LYS A 511 39.97 23.35 -14.63
C LYS A 511 39.47 22.27 -15.55
N MET A 512 38.14 22.21 -15.74
CA MET A 512 37.54 21.38 -16.75
C MET A 512 37.16 22.25 -17.97
N THR A 513 37.50 21.76 -19.14
CA THR A 513 37.10 22.33 -20.42
C THR A 513 36.21 21.33 -21.17
N LEU A 514 35.02 21.75 -21.52
CA LEU A 514 34.05 20.98 -22.30
C LEU A 514 33.87 21.68 -23.68
N ARG A 515 34.04 20.91 -24.74
CA ARG A 515 33.81 21.39 -26.11
C ARG A 515 32.92 20.40 -26.86
N ILE A 516 31.87 20.89 -27.49
CA ILE A 516 30.93 20.09 -28.29
C ILE A 516 30.90 20.66 -29.71
N GLU A 517 31.13 19.78 -30.70
CA GLU A 517 31.20 20.13 -32.12
C GLU A 517 30.21 19.32 -32.94
#